data_8392b87a2c9c7b14da89af96ec07c982
#
_entry.id   8392b87a2c9c7b14da89af96ec07c982
#
_cell.length_a   1.000
_cell.length_b   1.000
_cell.length_c   1.000
_cell.angle_alpha   90.00
_cell.angle_beta   90.00
_cell.angle_gamma   90.00
#
_symmetry.space_group_name_H-M   'P 1'
#
loop_
_entity.id
_entity.type
_entity.pdbx_description
1 polymer ?
#
loop_
_entity_poly.entity_id
_entity_poly.type
_entity_poly.pdbx_seq_one_letter_code
_entity_poly.pdbx_strand_id
1 'polypeptide(L)'
;YILLSMTLLFSAAAAFVSYMMNIAVVNPFITLGMYFLTLYLTTKNRNNGFGIFWVFCLTGVLGFTLGPILNVYINNLSNGSEIVATSLLMTGSIFLTLSAYVNYTKKDFSFMGGFITSGIILAFVGSIILLISSMMGYYFPILSLGISGLFAMLMCGLILFQTSSIIHGGEDNYVMATVTLYI
;
A
#
# COMPACT_ATOMS: atom_id res chain seq x y z
N TYR A 1 -11.36 6.80 -9.82
CA TYR A 1 -11.59 5.38 -9.47
C TYR A 1 -11.34 4.40 -10.63
N ILE A 2 -11.73 4.72 -11.87
CA ILE A 2 -11.49 3.83 -13.03
C ILE A 2 -10.01 3.53 -13.20
N LEU A 3 -9.16 4.57 -13.20
CA LEU A 3 -7.72 4.39 -13.33
C LEU A 3 -7.14 3.56 -12.16
N LEU A 4 -7.60 3.82 -10.93
CA LEU A 4 -7.21 3.05 -9.76
C LEU A 4 -7.57 1.55 -9.90
N SER A 5 -8.78 1.25 -10.36
CA SER A 5 -9.21 -0.13 -10.59
C SER A 5 -8.34 -0.83 -11.64
N MET A 6 -8.01 -0.13 -12.74
CA MET A 6 -7.13 -0.65 -13.79
C MET A 6 -5.71 -0.91 -13.27
N THR A 7 -5.16 0.00 -12.47
CA THR A 7 -3.82 -0.15 -11.90
C THR A 7 -3.77 -1.25 -10.84
N LEU A 8 -4.82 -1.43 -10.04
CA LEU A 8 -4.93 -2.54 -9.10
C LEU A 8 -4.99 -3.90 -9.82
N LEU A 9 -5.79 -4.03 -10.89
CA LEU A 9 -5.84 -5.24 -11.70
C LEU A 9 -4.49 -5.55 -12.35
N PHE A 10 -3.84 -4.52 -12.90
CA PHE A 10 -2.51 -4.67 -13.51
C PHE A 10 -1.46 -5.09 -12.47
N SER A 11 -1.47 -4.48 -11.31
CA SER A 11 -0.58 -4.83 -10.19
C SER A 11 -0.81 -6.27 -9.72
N ALA A 12 -2.07 -6.70 -9.60
CA ALA A 12 -2.42 -8.07 -9.25
C ALA A 12 -1.92 -9.08 -10.32
N ALA A 13 -2.07 -8.75 -11.61
CA ALA A 13 -1.53 -9.56 -12.70
C ALA A 13 0.01 -9.64 -12.64
N ALA A 14 0.70 -8.51 -12.38
CA ALA A 14 2.15 -8.47 -12.23
C ALA A 14 2.62 -9.32 -11.02
N ALA A 15 1.91 -9.26 -9.90
CA ALA A 15 2.18 -10.09 -8.71
C ALA A 15 2.00 -11.57 -9.01
N PHE A 16 0.93 -11.94 -9.73
CA PHE A 16 0.66 -13.32 -10.12
C PHE A 16 1.72 -13.87 -11.07
N VAL A 17 2.14 -13.10 -12.07
CA VAL A 17 3.22 -13.48 -13.00
C VAL A 17 4.53 -13.69 -12.22
N SER A 18 4.89 -12.76 -11.33
CA SER A 18 6.08 -12.86 -10.49
C SER A 18 6.04 -14.10 -9.57
N TYR A 19 4.87 -14.41 -9.00
CA TYR A 19 4.64 -15.60 -8.20
C TYR A 19 4.85 -16.89 -9.03
N MET A 20 4.24 -16.96 -10.24
CA MET A 20 4.38 -18.12 -11.15
C MET A 20 5.81 -18.36 -11.62
N MET A 21 6.57 -17.27 -11.83
CA MET A 21 7.98 -17.36 -12.23
C MET A 21 8.91 -17.81 -11.10
N ASN A 22 8.40 -17.99 -9.87
CA ASN A 22 9.19 -18.35 -8.68
C ASN A 22 10.43 -17.44 -8.51
N ILE A 23 10.25 -16.15 -8.77
CA ILE A 23 11.36 -15.20 -8.70
C ILE A 23 11.84 -15.12 -7.26
N ALA A 24 13.16 -15.24 -7.08
CA ALA A 24 13.78 -15.06 -5.78
C ALA A 24 13.53 -13.62 -5.27
N VAL A 25 13.54 -13.45 -3.95
CA VAL A 25 13.37 -12.13 -3.33
C VAL A 25 14.38 -11.17 -3.95
N VAL A 26 13.87 -10.15 -4.64
CA VAL A 26 14.70 -9.11 -5.24
C VAL A 26 15.37 -8.32 -4.12
N ASN A 27 16.61 -7.91 -4.34
CA ASN A 27 17.34 -7.10 -3.35
C ASN A 27 16.51 -5.86 -2.96
N PRO A 28 16.20 -5.66 -1.66
CA PRO A 28 15.34 -4.57 -1.19
C PRO A 28 15.80 -3.18 -1.64
N PHE A 29 17.11 -2.97 -1.76
CA PHE A 29 17.68 -1.69 -2.20
C PHE A 29 17.37 -1.40 -3.69
N ILE A 30 17.41 -2.43 -4.54
CA ILE A 30 17.05 -2.31 -5.96
C ILE A 30 15.56 -1.99 -6.09
N THR A 31 14.71 -2.71 -5.35
CA THR A 31 13.27 -2.49 -5.33
C THR A 31 12.92 -1.07 -4.87
N LEU A 32 13.56 -0.60 -3.80
CA LEU A 32 13.37 0.74 -3.27
C LEU A 32 13.83 1.81 -4.28
N GLY A 33 14.95 1.58 -4.95
CA GLY A 33 15.45 2.46 -6.01
C GLY A 33 14.49 2.55 -7.20
N MET A 34 13.95 1.42 -7.66
CA MET A 34 12.96 1.38 -8.74
C MET A 34 11.64 2.07 -8.33
N TYR A 35 11.21 1.86 -7.08
CA TYR A 35 10.02 2.53 -6.53
C TYR A 35 10.19 4.06 -6.55
N PHE A 36 11.27 4.59 -5.98
CA PHE A 36 11.50 6.04 -5.96
C PHE A 36 11.70 6.63 -7.35
N LEU A 37 12.37 5.90 -8.24
CA LEU A 37 12.54 6.32 -9.63
C LEU A 37 11.19 6.44 -10.35
N THR A 38 10.38 5.39 -10.28
CA THR A 38 9.05 5.38 -10.92
C THR A 38 8.11 6.41 -10.28
N LEU A 39 8.15 6.59 -8.96
CA LEU A 39 7.40 7.63 -8.26
C LEU A 39 7.81 9.04 -8.74
N TYR A 40 9.10 9.30 -8.81
CA TYR A 40 9.61 10.59 -9.32
C TYR A 40 9.18 10.87 -10.76
N LEU A 41 9.27 9.86 -11.64
CA LEU A 41 8.88 9.99 -13.04
C LEU A 41 7.37 10.17 -13.19
N THR A 42 6.55 9.51 -12.37
CA THR A 42 5.10 9.71 -12.31
C THR A 42 4.77 11.14 -11.88
N THR A 43 5.38 11.63 -10.81
CA THR A 43 5.16 12.98 -10.29
C THR A 43 5.60 14.05 -11.30
N LYS A 44 6.75 13.85 -11.94
CA LYS A 44 7.27 14.77 -12.96
C LYS A 44 6.36 14.86 -14.19
N ASN A 45 5.75 13.75 -14.59
CA ASN A 45 4.92 13.67 -15.80
C ASN A 45 3.41 13.68 -15.49
N ARG A 46 3.00 14.04 -14.28
CA ARG A 46 1.59 13.99 -13.82
C ARG A 46 0.60 14.77 -14.69
N ASN A 47 1.07 15.83 -15.36
CA ASN A 47 0.25 16.68 -16.21
C ASN A 47 0.30 16.29 -17.69
N ASN A 48 1.09 15.28 -18.07
CA ASN A 48 1.24 14.82 -19.43
C ASN A 48 0.56 13.44 -19.59
N GLY A 49 0.18 13.07 -20.83
CA GLY A 49 -0.36 11.74 -21.11
C GLY A 49 0.55 10.58 -20.68
N PHE A 50 1.86 10.80 -20.63
CA PHE A 50 2.85 9.86 -20.11
C PHE A 50 2.71 9.61 -18.58
N GLY A 51 2.01 10.46 -17.84
CA GLY A 51 1.74 10.23 -16.40
C GLY A 51 1.01 8.92 -16.15
N ILE A 52 0.03 8.58 -16.99
CA ILE A 52 -0.69 7.29 -16.91
C ILE A 52 0.28 6.12 -17.09
N PHE A 53 1.14 6.17 -18.10
CA PHE A 53 2.14 5.13 -18.34
C PHE A 53 3.04 4.91 -17.11
N TRP A 54 3.52 6.00 -16.49
CA TRP A 54 4.36 5.90 -15.29
C TRP A 54 3.61 5.39 -14.07
N VAL A 55 2.30 5.67 -13.94
CA VAL A 55 1.47 5.04 -12.90
C VAL A 55 1.42 3.53 -13.07
N PHE A 56 1.24 3.03 -14.30
CA PHE A 56 1.28 1.59 -14.57
C PHE A 56 2.67 0.99 -14.30
N CYS A 57 3.75 1.69 -14.63
CA CYS A 57 5.10 1.26 -14.28
C CYS A 57 5.29 1.17 -12.75
N LEU A 58 4.84 2.19 -12.01
CA LEU A 58 4.92 2.22 -10.54
C LEU A 58 4.14 1.05 -9.91
N THR A 59 2.88 0.89 -10.31
CA THR A 59 2.02 -0.18 -9.78
C THR A 59 2.48 -1.57 -10.22
N GLY A 60 3.07 -1.68 -11.41
CA GLY A 60 3.70 -2.90 -11.91
C GLY A 60 4.93 -3.31 -11.09
N VAL A 61 5.81 -2.36 -10.77
CA VAL A 61 6.98 -2.61 -9.89
C VAL A 61 6.52 -3.08 -8.52
N LEU A 62 5.54 -2.39 -7.91
CA LEU A 62 5.02 -2.78 -6.60
C LEU A 62 4.31 -4.14 -6.64
N GLY A 63 3.49 -4.40 -7.66
CA GLY A 63 2.86 -5.70 -7.85
C GLY A 63 3.89 -6.83 -8.04
N PHE A 64 4.88 -6.61 -8.89
CA PHE A 64 5.93 -7.60 -9.16
C PHE A 64 6.73 -7.97 -7.91
N THR A 65 6.99 -7.03 -7.01
CA THR A 65 7.69 -7.27 -5.75
C THR A 65 6.85 -8.00 -4.70
N LEU A 66 5.51 -8.02 -4.86
CA LEU A 66 4.64 -8.84 -4.01
C LEU A 66 4.74 -10.34 -4.30
N GLY A 67 5.06 -10.74 -5.55
CA GLY A 67 5.13 -12.14 -5.95
C GLY A 67 6.03 -13.01 -5.06
N PRO A 68 7.31 -12.65 -4.83
CA PRO A 68 8.19 -13.37 -3.92
C PRO A 68 7.66 -13.45 -2.48
N ILE A 69 7.02 -12.37 -1.99
CA ILE A 69 6.41 -12.34 -0.67
C ILE A 69 5.25 -13.34 -0.59
N LEU A 70 4.37 -13.35 -1.60
CA LEU A 70 3.28 -14.32 -1.70
C LEU A 70 3.81 -15.74 -1.73
N ASN A 71 4.90 -15.99 -2.47
CA ASN A 71 5.53 -17.30 -2.56
C ASN A 71 5.99 -17.79 -1.18
N VAL A 72 6.65 -16.93 -0.39
CA VAL A 72 7.07 -17.25 0.98
C VAL A 72 5.88 -17.61 1.87
N TYR A 73 4.80 -16.82 1.83
CA TYR A 73 3.62 -17.08 2.67
C TYR A 73 2.87 -18.34 2.24
N ILE A 74 2.63 -18.54 0.94
CA ILE A 74 1.84 -19.65 0.43
C ILE A 74 2.57 -20.98 0.59
N ASN A 75 3.90 -21.01 0.39
CA ASN A 75 4.65 -22.26 0.40
C ASN A 75 5.21 -22.63 1.79
N ASN A 76 5.44 -21.65 2.68
CA ASN A 76 6.05 -21.93 3.99
C ASN A 76 5.02 -22.07 5.12
N LEU A 77 3.78 -21.63 4.92
CA LEU A 77 2.72 -21.72 5.92
C LEU A 77 1.66 -22.73 5.48
N SER A 78 1.24 -23.59 6.37
CA SER A 78 0.21 -24.62 6.10
C SER A 78 -1.12 -24.02 5.59
N ASN A 79 -1.46 -22.80 6.04
CA ASN A 79 -2.67 -22.07 5.67
C ASN A 79 -2.34 -20.78 4.88
N GLY A 80 -1.18 -20.73 4.20
CA GLY A 80 -0.66 -19.50 3.57
C GLY A 80 -1.60 -18.91 2.52
N SER A 81 -2.21 -19.75 1.67
CA SER A 81 -3.18 -19.30 0.67
C SER A 81 -4.44 -18.72 1.28
N GLU A 82 -4.94 -19.28 2.38
CA GLU A 82 -6.11 -18.79 3.10
C GLU A 82 -5.83 -17.44 3.78
N ILE A 83 -4.66 -17.31 4.39
CA ILE A 83 -4.20 -16.04 5.01
C ILE A 83 -4.12 -14.93 3.96
N VAL A 84 -3.53 -15.20 2.81
CA VAL A 84 -3.42 -14.24 1.71
C VAL A 84 -4.80 -13.86 1.19
N ALA A 85 -5.66 -14.84 0.91
CA ALA A 85 -7.00 -14.60 0.38
C ALA A 85 -7.85 -13.78 1.36
N THR A 86 -7.87 -14.15 2.63
CA THR A 86 -8.63 -13.40 3.66
C THR A 86 -8.10 -11.99 3.87
N SER A 87 -6.78 -11.79 3.86
CA SER A 87 -6.17 -10.46 3.97
C SER A 87 -6.56 -9.55 2.80
N LEU A 88 -6.54 -10.08 1.57
CA LEU A 88 -6.95 -9.34 0.37
C LEU A 88 -8.44 -8.97 0.40
N LEU A 89 -9.30 -9.93 0.79
CA LEU A 89 -10.75 -9.70 0.92
C LEU A 89 -11.04 -8.65 2.00
N MET A 90 -10.41 -8.73 3.15
CA MET A 90 -10.56 -7.74 4.23
C MET A 90 -10.11 -6.36 3.77
N THR A 91 -8.92 -6.25 3.18
CA THR A 91 -8.38 -4.96 2.70
C THR A 91 -9.30 -4.35 1.64
N GLY A 92 -9.74 -5.14 0.66
CA GLY A 92 -10.67 -4.69 -0.37
C GLY A 92 -12.01 -4.23 0.21
N SER A 93 -12.57 -4.99 1.16
CA SER A 93 -13.84 -4.66 1.82
C SER A 93 -13.73 -3.36 2.64
N ILE A 94 -12.65 -3.19 3.40
CA ILE A 94 -12.37 -1.97 4.17
C ILE A 94 -12.25 -0.77 3.22
N PHE A 95 -11.44 -0.90 2.17
CA PHE A 95 -11.25 0.18 1.18
C PHE A 95 -12.58 0.60 0.55
N LEU A 96 -13.35 -0.35 0.05
CA LEU A 96 -14.64 -0.07 -0.60
C LEU A 96 -15.63 0.57 0.38
N THR A 97 -15.72 0.05 1.60
CA THR A 97 -16.65 0.56 2.62
C THR A 97 -16.28 1.99 3.03
N LEU A 98 -15.00 2.25 3.34
CA LEU A 98 -14.56 3.56 3.77
C LEU A 98 -14.64 4.59 2.64
N SER A 99 -14.20 4.24 1.41
CA SER A 99 -14.34 5.10 0.25
C SER A 99 -15.80 5.40 -0.09
N ALA A 100 -16.69 4.41 -0.04
CA ALA A 100 -18.13 4.61 -0.24
C ALA A 100 -18.70 5.51 0.85
N TYR A 101 -18.33 5.31 2.10
CA TYR A 101 -18.78 6.15 3.21
C TYR A 101 -18.44 7.62 3.00
N VAL A 102 -17.19 7.94 2.64
CA VAL A 102 -16.77 9.33 2.40
C VAL A 102 -17.49 9.92 1.18
N ASN A 103 -17.60 9.14 0.08
CA ASN A 103 -18.30 9.57 -1.13
C ASN A 103 -19.78 9.88 -0.88
N TYR A 104 -20.44 9.09 -0.04
CA TYR A 104 -21.85 9.28 0.28
C TYR A 104 -22.09 10.42 1.26
N THR A 105 -21.31 10.46 2.35
CA THR A 105 -21.50 11.46 3.42
C THR A 105 -20.89 12.81 3.09
N LYS A 106 -19.89 12.85 2.18
CA LYS A 106 -19.10 14.05 1.83
C LYS A 106 -18.51 14.77 3.03
N LYS A 107 -18.28 14.05 4.14
CA LYS A 107 -17.66 14.60 5.34
C LYS A 107 -16.20 14.93 5.08
N ASP A 108 -15.76 16.06 5.64
CA ASP A 108 -14.35 16.45 5.60
C ASP A 108 -13.56 15.76 6.72
N PHE A 109 -12.54 15.00 6.31
CA PHE A 109 -11.61 14.29 7.20
C PHE A 109 -10.22 14.93 7.21
N SER A 110 -10.06 16.16 6.71
CA SER A 110 -8.77 16.87 6.63
C SER A 110 -8.12 17.05 8.01
N PHE A 111 -8.91 17.14 9.08
CA PHE A 111 -8.41 17.23 10.46
C PHE A 111 -7.62 16.00 10.91
N MET A 112 -7.81 14.85 10.27
CA MET A 112 -7.11 13.62 10.63
C MET A 112 -5.66 13.58 10.15
N GLY A 113 -5.25 14.46 9.23
CA GLY A 113 -3.91 14.44 8.62
C GLY A 113 -2.78 14.47 9.64
N GLY A 114 -2.86 15.36 10.64
CA GLY A 114 -1.86 15.46 11.70
C GLY A 114 -1.80 14.20 12.59
N PHE A 115 -2.96 13.66 12.96
CA PHE A 115 -3.05 12.44 13.75
C PHE A 115 -2.47 11.23 13.00
N ILE A 116 -2.83 11.07 11.73
CA ILE A 116 -2.34 9.96 10.88
C ILE A 116 -0.83 10.07 10.71
N THR A 117 -0.31 11.26 10.39
CA THR A 117 1.14 11.46 10.18
C THR A 117 1.93 11.15 11.44
N SER A 118 1.51 11.66 12.59
CA SER A 118 2.18 11.38 13.87
C SER A 118 2.09 9.90 14.26
N GLY A 119 0.93 9.28 14.01
CA GLY A 119 0.72 7.85 14.25
C GLY A 119 1.62 6.97 13.39
N ILE A 120 1.76 7.29 12.09
CA ILE A 120 2.65 6.56 11.17
C ILE A 120 4.10 6.68 11.63
N ILE A 121 4.56 7.88 12.03
CA ILE A 121 5.93 8.07 12.55
C ILE A 121 6.14 7.21 13.80
N LEU A 122 5.19 7.22 14.74
CA LEU A 122 5.26 6.42 15.96
C LEU A 122 5.31 4.92 15.66
N ALA A 123 4.44 4.43 14.78
CA ALA A 123 4.40 3.04 14.36
C ALA A 123 5.71 2.62 13.65
N PHE A 124 6.27 3.52 12.83
CA PHE A 124 7.54 3.29 12.15
C PHE A 124 8.71 3.18 13.13
N VAL A 125 8.80 4.09 14.11
CA VAL A 125 9.80 4.02 15.18
C VAL A 125 9.65 2.72 15.97
N GLY A 126 8.41 2.33 16.32
CA GLY A 126 8.15 1.05 16.99
C GLY A 126 8.59 -0.16 16.17
N SER A 127 8.39 -0.13 14.84
CA SER A 127 8.87 -1.18 13.94
C SER A 127 10.39 -1.29 13.89
N ILE A 128 11.10 -0.16 13.91
CA ILE A 128 12.56 -0.14 13.97
C ILE A 128 13.05 -0.76 15.28
N ILE A 129 12.42 -0.42 16.40
CA ILE A 129 12.75 -1.00 17.72
C ILE A 129 12.58 -2.51 17.72
N LEU A 130 11.45 -3.01 17.15
CA LEU A 130 11.24 -4.45 17.00
C LEU A 130 12.31 -5.13 16.13
N LEU A 131 12.69 -4.48 15.04
CA LEU A 131 13.71 -5.00 14.13
C LEU A 131 15.06 -5.12 14.84
N ILE A 132 15.48 -4.08 15.57
CA ILE A 132 16.73 -4.09 16.36
C ILE A 132 16.67 -5.17 17.45
N SER A 133 15.54 -5.27 18.18
CA SER A 133 15.34 -6.29 19.21
C SER A 133 15.45 -7.70 18.64
N SER A 134 14.87 -7.94 17.47
CA SER A 134 14.95 -9.23 16.77
C SER A 134 16.39 -9.57 16.37
N MET A 135 17.18 -8.59 15.93
CA MET A 135 18.61 -8.79 15.63
C MET A 135 19.44 -9.14 16.88
N MET A 136 19.00 -8.67 18.06
CA MET A 136 19.60 -9.01 19.36
C MET A 136 19.11 -10.36 19.94
N GLY A 137 18.24 -11.06 19.21
CA GLY A 137 17.68 -12.36 19.64
C GLY A 137 16.44 -12.24 20.55
N TYR A 138 15.91 -11.03 20.79
CA TYR A 138 14.68 -10.83 21.55
C TYR A 138 13.48 -10.74 20.60
N TYR A 139 12.48 -11.58 20.85
CA TYR A 139 11.25 -11.58 20.05
C TYR A 139 10.04 -11.24 20.93
N PHE A 140 9.29 -10.18 20.56
CA PHE A 140 8.12 -9.70 21.28
C PHE A 140 6.84 -9.86 20.41
N PRO A 141 6.20 -11.04 20.39
CA PRO A 141 5.04 -11.30 19.51
C PRO A 141 3.88 -10.34 19.75
N ILE A 142 3.58 -10.06 21.02
CA ILE A 142 2.46 -9.19 21.42
C ILE A 142 2.69 -7.75 20.93
N LEU A 143 3.92 -7.25 21.06
CA LEU A 143 4.27 -5.90 20.59
C LEU A 143 4.23 -5.81 19.06
N SER A 144 4.70 -6.85 18.37
CA SER A 144 4.62 -6.95 16.90
C SER A 144 3.17 -6.93 16.42
N LEU A 145 2.30 -7.70 17.07
CA LEU A 145 0.87 -7.71 16.76
C LEU A 145 0.22 -6.34 17.04
N GLY A 146 0.57 -5.70 18.15
CA GLY A 146 0.08 -4.36 18.49
C GLY A 146 0.47 -3.30 17.45
N ILE A 147 1.73 -3.29 17.01
CA ILE A 147 2.20 -2.37 15.96
C ILE A 147 1.52 -2.64 14.63
N SER A 148 1.33 -3.90 14.25
CA SER A 148 0.60 -4.28 13.03
C SER A 148 -0.85 -3.81 13.07
N GLY A 149 -1.53 -3.98 14.21
CA GLY A 149 -2.88 -3.47 14.43
C GLY A 149 -2.96 -1.94 14.36
N LEU A 150 -1.97 -1.24 14.94
CA LEU A 150 -1.87 0.21 14.85
C LEU A 150 -1.73 0.67 13.39
N PHE A 151 -0.85 0.05 12.60
CA PHE A 151 -0.74 0.35 11.17
C PHE A 151 -2.06 0.13 10.45
N ALA A 152 -2.75 -0.97 10.68
CA ALA A 152 -4.05 -1.24 10.04
C ALA A 152 -5.09 -0.14 10.35
N MET A 153 -5.17 0.31 11.60
CA MET A 153 -6.06 1.41 12.00
C MET A 153 -5.67 2.74 11.32
N LEU A 154 -4.38 3.04 11.28
CA LEU A 154 -3.88 4.27 10.64
C LEU A 154 -4.13 4.25 9.12
N MET A 155 -4.01 3.09 8.47
CA MET A 155 -4.33 2.95 7.04
C MET A 155 -5.82 3.14 6.77
N CYS A 156 -6.71 2.67 7.64
CA CYS A 156 -8.14 2.99 7.55
C CYS A 156 -8.38 4.51 7.62
N GLY A 157 -7.73 5.19 8.56
CA GLY A 157 -7.78 6.65 8.66
C GLY A 157 -7.22 7.35 7.43
N LEU A 158 -6.12 6.82 6.87
CA LEU A 158 -5.50 7.36 5.65
C LEU A 158 -6.43 7.24 4.44
N ILE A 159 -7.15 6.13 4.27
CA ILE A 159 -8.16 5.97 3.20
C ILE A 159 -9.25 7.04 3.33
N LEU A 160 -9.77 7.27 4.55
CA LEU A 160 -10.76 8.32 4.79
C LEU A 160 -10.22 9.70 4.44
N PHE A 161 -9.02 10.02 4.91
CA PHE A 161 -8.36 11.31 4.67
C PHE A 161 -8.08 11.55 3.18
N GLN A 162 -7.49 10.59 2.47
CA GLN A 162 -7.16 10.73 1.05
C GLN A 162 -8.42 10.80 0.18
N THR A 163 -9.42 9.95 0.46
CA THR A 163 -10.70 9.99 -0.26
C THR A 163 -11.41 11.33 -0.04
N SER A 164 -11.38 11.85 1.19
CA SER A 164 -11.93 13.17 1.53
C SER A 164 -11.19 14.29 0.80
N SER A 165 -9.87 14.25 0.78
CA SER A 165 -9.03 15.24 0.06
C SER A 165 -9.37 15.30 -1.43
N ILE A 166 -9.56 14.15 -2.07
CA ILE A 166 -9.93 14.09 -3.49
C ILE A 166 -11.31 14.68 -3.74
N ILE A 167 -12.29 14.41 -2.87
CA ILE A 167 -13.66 14.91 -3.03
C ILE A 167 -13.76 16.42 -2.81
N HIS A 168 -12.96 16.96 -1.89
CA HIS A 168 -12.99 18.39 -1.54
C HIS A 168 -11.98 19.23 -2.35
N GLY A 169 -11.42 18.70 -3.44
CA GLY A 169 -10.55 19.43 -4.35
C GLY A 169 -9.13 19.67 -3.84
N GLY A 170 -8.67 18.88 -2.85
CA GLY A 170 -7.29 18.90 -2.38
C GLY A 170 -6.30 18.25 -3.34
N GLU A 171 -6.79 17.40 -4.25
CA GLU A 171 -6.01 16.77 -5.32
C GLU A 171 -6.81 16.75 -6.62
N ASP A 172 -6.49 17.71 -7.50
CA ASP A 172 -7.18 17.88 -8.79
C ASP A 172 -6.59 17.01 -9.91
N ASN A 173 -5.40 16.45 -9.69
CA ASN A 173 -4.72 15.64 -10.69
C ASN A 173 -5.07 14.16 -10.53
N TYR A 174 -5.78 13.60 -11.53
CA TYR A 174 -6.23 12.20 -11.52
C TYR A 174 -5.08 11.18 -11.42
N VAL A 175 -3.88 11.52 -11.93
CA VAL A 175 -2.67 10.68 -11.82
C VAL A 175 -2.22 10.61 -10.37
N MET A 176 -2.11 11.77 -9.71
CA MET A 176 -1.71 11.85 -8.30
C MET A 176 -2.77 11.27 -7.37
N ALA A 177 -4.05 11.53 -7.63
CA ALA A 177 -5.15 10.91 -6.89
C ALA A 177 -5.11 9.37 -6.94
N THR A 178 -4.73 8.80 -8.10
CA THR A 178 -4.55 7.34 -8.24
C THR A 178 -3.35 6.85 -7.44
N VAL A 179 -2.23 7.55 -7.50
CA VAL A 179 -1.00 7.19 -6.77
C VAL A 179 -1.23 7.23 -5.26
N THR A 180 -1.87 8.28 -4.75
CA THR A 180 -2.11 8.44 -3.31
C THR A 180 -3.07 7.38 -2.75
N LEU A 181 -4.08 6.96 -3.52
CA LEU A 181 -4.99 5.89 -3.10
C LEU A 181 -4.40 4.48 -3.28
N TYR A 182 -3.41 4.32 -4.17
CA TYR A 182 -2.77 3.03 -4.42
C TYR A 182 -1.68 2.70 -3.38
N ILE A 183 -0.86 3.69 -2.98
CA ILE A 183 0.25 3.53 -2.03
C ILE A 183 -0.28 3.46 -0.59
#